data_5a185efdefd5065c4da1267a28d9a3a1
#
_entry.id   5a185efdefd5065c4da1267a28d9a3a1
#
_cell.length_a   1.000
_cell.length_b   1.000
_cell.length_c   1.000
_cell.angle_alpha   90.00
_cell.angle_beta   90.00
_cell.angle_gamma   90.00
#
_symmetry.space_group_name_H-M   'P 1'
#
loop_
_entity.id
_entity.type
_entity.pdbx_description
1 polymer ?
#
loop_
_entity_poly.entity_id
_entity_poly.type
_entity_poly.pdbx_seq_one_letter_code
_entity_poly.pdbx_strand_id
1 'polypeptide(L)'
;MGKRKNSTTTIMVMLFLIVFSLSALAVQALTTTQMRENSIRINALELKDIDILNSEAPKEMTIVLDERSLNFDFDKSIVKPQYFDLLKNIKEFVEQNNYEITIVGHTDSIGSNQYNFGLSRRRAEAVKAKLLEFGLAEDRIVGIEAMGEEQPIATNATKEGRAQNRRVEFKLVQRETVQEKIAAPVANENK
;
A
#
# COMPACT_ATOMS: atom_id res chain seq x y z
N MET A 1 -42.07 -36.09 32.69
CA MET A 1 -40.84 -36.40 31.90
C MET A 1 -40.46 -35.20 31.09
N GLY A 2 -39.63 -34.32 31.66
CA GLY A 2 -39.18 -33.08 31.02
C GLY A 2 -37.83 -33.30 30.37
N LYS A 3 -37.75 -33.10 29.03
CA LYS A 3 -36.51 -33.14 28.27
C LYS A 3 -35.67 -31.90 28.56
N ARG A 4 -34.54 -32.09 29.24
CA ARG A 4 -33.46 -31.08 29.28
C ARG A 4 -32.85 -30.96 27.87
N LYS A 5 -33.14 -29.89 27.15
CA LYS A 5 -32.47 -29.53 25.90
C LYS A 5 -31.16 -28.80 26.22
N ASN A 6 -30.09 -29.44 25.83
CA ASN A 6 -28.75 -28.98 25.45
C ASN A 6 -28.36 -27.50 25.70
N SER A 7 -27.96 -27.25 26.92
CA SER A 7 -27.27 -25.99 27.32
C SER A 7 -25.87 -25.84 26.70
N THR A 8 -25.22 -26.98 26.40
CA THR A 8 -23.84 -27.01 25.89
C THR A 8 -23.69 -26.45 24.47
N THR A 9 -24.67 -26.69 23.59
CA THR A 9 -24.62 -26.21 22.20
C THR A 9 -24.80 -24.68 22.13
N THR A 10 -25.67 -24.13 22.97
CA THR A 10 -25.90 -22.67 23.04
C THR A 10 -24.70 -21.94 23.60
N ILE A 11 -24.02 -22.49 24.60
CA ILE A 11 -22.80 -21.92 25.17
C ILE A 11 -21.65 -21.94 24.17
N MET A 12 -21.52 -23.01 23.37
CA MET A 12 -20.46 -23.13 22.37
C MET A 12 -20.64 -22.15 21.21
N VAL A 13 -21.88 -21.94 20.76
CA VAL A 13 -22.19 -20.94 19.72
C VAL A 13 -21.96 -19.51 20.24
N MET A 14 -22.32 -19.21 21.49
CA MET A 14 -22.04 -17.91 22.10
C MET A 14 -20.54 -17.67 22.29
N LEU A 15 -19.76 -18.68 22.70
CA LEU A 15 -18.29 -18.54 22.79
C LEU A 15 -17.65 -18.31 21.41
N PHE A 16 -18.15 -19.00 20.37
CA PHE A 16 -17.64 -18.82 19.00
C PHE A 16 -17.95 -17.42 18.45
N LEU A 17 -19.15 -16.89 18.72
CA LEU A 17 -19.53 -15.52 18.34
C LEU A 17 -18.74 -14.46 19.12
N ILE A 18 -18.42 -14.68 20.40
CA ILE A 18 -17.62 -13.77 21.21
C ILE A 18 -16.16 -13.77 20.73
N VAL A 19 -15.58 -14.92 20.41
CA VAL A 19 -14.21 -15.01 19.89
C VAL A 19 -14.12 -14.37 18.50
N PHE A 20 -15.15 -14.55 17.65
CA PHE A 20 -15.17 -13.91 16.32
C PHE A 20 -15.39 -12.40 16.40
N SER A 21 -16.21 -11.92 17.34
CA SER A 21 -16.41 -10.49 17.57
C SER A 21 -15.18 -9.82 18.21
N LEU A 22 -14.46 -10.50 19.10
CA LEU A 22 -13.20 -9.99 19.67
C LEU A 22 -12.08 -9.94 18.63
N SER A 23 -11.99 -10.92 17.71
CA SER A 23 -10.99 -10.89 16.63
C SER A 23 -11.30 -9.78 15.61
N ALA A 24 -12.57 -9.59 15.25
CA ALA A 24 -13.01 -8.50 14.39
C ALA A 24 -12.79 -7.12 15.04
N LEU A 25 -13.08 -6.99 16.35
CA LEU A 25 -12.81 -5.75 17.10
C LEU A 25 -11.32 -5.48 17.26
N ALA A 26 -10.51 -6.53 17.46
CA ALA A 26 -9.05 -6.39 17.53
C ALA A 26 -8.43 -6.02 16.18
N VAL A 27 -8.94 -6.58 15.08
CA VAL A 27 -8.54 -6.20 13.72
C VAL A 27 -8.96 -4.75 13.41
N GLN A 28 -10.18 -4.33 13.78
CA GLN A 28 -10.60 -2.93 13.64
C GLN A 28 -9.82 -1.98 14.54
N ALA A 29 -9.50 -2.38 15.77
CA ALA A 29 -8.70 -1.55 16.68
C ALA A 29 -7.25 -1.42 16.20
N LEU A 30 -6.64 -2.48 15.66
CA LEU A 30 -5.31 -2.44 15.04
C LEU A 30 -5.31 -1.56 13.79
N THR A 31 -6.33 -1.68 12.91
CA THR A 31 -6.46 -0.84 11.72
C THR A 31 -6.67 0.63 12.08
N THR A 32 -7.50 0.92 13.07
CA THR A 32 -7.80 2.30 13.48
C THR A 32 -6.61 2.96 14.19
N THR A 33 -5.82 2.21 14.94
CA THR A 33 -4.61 2.72 15.64
C THR A 33 -3.46 2.92 14.65
N GLN A 34 -3.28 2.00 13.70
CA GLN A 34 -2.28 2.15 12.62
C GLN A 34 -2.64 3.28 11.64
N MET A 35 -3.93 3.53 11.40
CA MET A 35 -4.40 4.66 10.58
C MET A 35 -4.13 6.02 11.22
N ARG A 36 -3.93 6.10 12.52
CA ARG A 36 -3.67 7.36 13.22
C ARG A 36 -2.21 7.78 13.27
N GLU A 37 -1.27 6.85 13.15
CA GLU A 37 0.15 7.14 13.40
C GLU A 37 1.11 6.88 12.24
N ASN A 38 0.73 6.05 11.21
CA ASN A 38 1.60 5.81 10.04
C ASN A 38 0.76 5.34 8.85
N SER A 39 1.18 5.74 7.65
CA SER A 39 0.68 5.20 6.39
C SER A 39 0.66 3.67 6.41
N ILE A 40 -0.49 3.07 6.14
CA ILE A 40 -0.63 1.60 6.04
C ILE A 40 0.30 1.11 4.95
N ARG A 41 1.22 0.22 5.30
CA ARG A 41 2.10 -0.45 4.33
C ARG A 41 1.53 -1.81 3.98
N ILE A 42 1.19 -1.99 2.72
CA ILE A 42 0.63 -3.23 2.21
C ILE A 42 1.54 -3.77 1.12
N ASN A 43 1.80 -5.08 1.15
CA ASN A 43 2.44 -5.72 0.00
C ASN A 43 1.40 -5.82 -1.13
N ALA A 44 1.80 -5.51 -2.36
CA ALA A 44 0.92 -5.54 -3.52
C ALA A 44 0.25 -6.90 -3.79
N LEU A 45 0.83 -7.99 -3.30
CA LEU A 45 0.24 -9.33 -3.40
C LEU A 45 -0.98 -9.50 -2.47
N GLU A 46 -1.09 -8.69 -1.42
CA GLU A 46 -2.17 -8.70 -0.43
C GLU A 46 -3.35 -7.81 -0.84
N LEU A 47 -3.19 -6.98 -1.89
CA LEU A 47 -4.24 -6.07 -2.37
C LEU A 47 -5.56 -6.77 -2.74
N LYS A 48 -5.50 -8.04 -3.14
CA LYS A 48 -6.70 -8.84 -3.46
C LYS A 48 -7.50 -9.26 -2.23
N ASP A 49 -6.86 -9.31 -1.07
CA ASP A 49 -7.44 -9.83 0.17
C ASP A 49 -7.95 -8.68 1.07
N ILE A 50 -7.72 -7.42 0.67
CA ILE A 50 -8.21 -6.27 1.42
C ILE A 50 -9.65 -6.01 1.00
N ASP A 51 -10.57 -6.37 1.88
CA ASP A 51 -11.99 -6.04 1.78
C ASP A 51 -12.19 -4.54 2.07
N ILE A 52 -11.71 -3.68 1.14
CA ILE A 52 -11.84 -2.23 1.21
C ILE A 52 -13.30 -1.81 0.95
N LEU A 53 -14.15 -2.74 0.48
CA LEU A 53 -15.55 -2.47 0.15
C LEU A 53 -16.41 -2.21 1.38
N ASN A 54 -15.95 -2.56 2.59
CA ASN A 54 -16.69 -2.40 3.85
C ASN A 54 -16.06 -1.41 4.85
N SER A 55 -14.92 -0.80 4.54
CA SER A 55 -14.30 0.24 5.36
C SER A 55 -14.02 1.47 4.51
N GLU A 56 -14.13 2.66 5.08
CA GLU A 56 -13.66 3.87 4.41
C GLU A 56 -12.18 3.68 4.03
N ALA A 57 -11.85 3.90 2.77
CA ALA A 57 -10.49 3.81 2.29
C ALA A 57 -9.59 4.78 3.11
N PRO A 58 -8.40 4.35 3.57
CA PRO A 58 -7.53 5.19 4.38
C PRO A 58 -7.11 6.44 3.60
N LYS A 59 -7.05 7.60 4.28
CA LYS A 59 -6.63 8.84 3.62
C LYS A 59 -5.21 8.76 3.06
N GLU A 60 -4.35 8.01 3.69
CA GLU A 60 -2.96 7.77 3.26
C GLU A 60 -2.61 6.29 3.39
N MET A 61 -1.91 5.75 2.41
CA MET A 61 -1.39 4.39 2.45
C MET A 61 -0.14 4.24 1.57
N THR A 62 0.64 3.20 1.84
CA THR A 62 1.80 2.84 1.01
C THR A 62 1.66 1.41 0.50
N ILE A 63 1.67 1.23 -0.81
CA ILE A 63 1.75 -0.09 -1.45
C ILE A 63 3.21 -0.37 -1.76
N VAL A 64 3.71 -1.51 -1.27
CA VAL A 64 5.10 -1.93 -1.45
C VAL A 64 5.19 -2.98 -2.54
N LEU A 65 5.95 -2.71 -3.59
CA LEU A 65 6.30 -3.64 -4.66
C LEU A 65 7.75 -4.12 -4.47
N ASP A 66 7.95 -5.11 -3.63
CA ASP A 66 9.26 -5.74 -3.44
C ASP A 66 9.59 -6.72 -4.58
N GLU A 67 10.76 -7.36 -4.55
CA GLU A 67 11.23 -8.28 -5.60
C GLU A 67 10.28 -9.48 -5.83
N ARG A 68 9.41 -9.83 -4.87
CA ARG A 68 8.42 -10.90 -5.01
C ARG A 68 7.24 -10.48 -5.90
N SER A 69 6.85 -9.21 -5.81
CA SER A 69 5.70 -8.65 -6.53
C SER A 69 6.10 -7.95 -7.82
N LEU A 70 7.24 -7.26 -7.85
CA LEU A 70 7.79 -6.62 -9.04
C LEU A 70 9.31 -6.59 -8.95
N ASN A 71 10.03 -7.38 -9.77
CA ASN A 71 11.48 -7.31 -9.84
C ASN A 71 11.98 -6.81 -11.19
N PHE A 72 13.15 -6.19 -11.16
CA PHE A 72 13.90 -5.80 -12.34
C PHE A 72 15.10 -6.75 -12.52
N ASP A 73 15.50 -7.01 -13.75
CA ASP A 73 16.76 -7.68 -14.00
C ASP A 73 17.93 -6.85 -13.49
N PHE A 74 19.08 -7.51 -13.34
CA PHE A 74 20.30 -6.82 -12.91
C PHE A 74 20.59 -5.63 -13.83
N ASP A 75 20.82 -4.47 -13.24
CA ASP A 75 21.07 -3.21 -13.96
C ASP A 75 19.99 -2.81 -15.01
N LYS A 76 18.76 -3.30 -14.86
CA LYS A 76 17.62 -2.95 -15.72
C LYS A 76 16.57 -2.14 -14.95
N SER A 77 15.84 -1.34 -15.72
CA SER A 77 14.66 -0.60 -15.28
C SER A 77 13.43 -0.85 -16.15
N ILE A 78 13.42 -1.97 -16.91
CA ILE A 78 12.29 -2.33 -17.77
C ILE A 78 11.31 -3.17 -16.95
N VAL A 79 10.06 -2.76 -16.90
CA VAL A 79 8.96 -3.53 -16.28
C VAL A 79 8.62 -4.71 -17.18
N LYS A 80 8.73 -5.93 -16.64
CA LYS A 80 8.47 -7.16 -17.39
C LYS A 80 6.97 -7.40 -17.59
N PRO A 81 6.54 -8.02 -18.71
CA PRO A 81 5.12 -8.25 -19.00
C PRO A 81 4.35 -9.01 -17.92
N GLN A 82 5.01 -9.90 -17.19
CA GLN A 82 4.40 -10.68 -16.09
C GLN A 82 3.85 -9.81 -14.94
N TYR A 83 4.25 -8.54 -14.84
CA TYR A 83 3.78 -7.59 -13.82
C TYR A 83 2.71 -6.63 -14.33
N PHE A 84 2.30 -6.73 -15.59
CA PHE A 84 1.35 -5.79 -16.19
C PHE A 84 -0.03 -5.86 -15.51
N ASP A 85 -0.51 -7.07 -15.22
CA ASP A 85 -1.81 -7.22 -14.56
C ASP A 85 -1.79 -6.69 -13.12
N LEU A 86 -0.68 -6.83 -12.40
CA LEU A 86 -0.50 -6.21 -11.10
C LEU A 86 -0.60 -4.68 -11.19
N LEU A 87 0.08 -4.06 -12.15
CA LEU A 87 0.03 -2.60 -12.33
C LEU A 87 -1.34 -2.11 -12.80
N LYS A 88 -2.07 -2.87 -13.60
CA LYS A 88 -3.47 -2.57 -13.95
C LYS A 88 -4.38 -2.61 -12.73
N ASN A 89 -4.24 -3.63 -11.88
CA ASN A 89 -5.00 -3.72 -10.63
C ASN A 89 -4.72 -2.53 -9.70
N ILE A 90 -3.46 -2.12 -9.60
CA ILE A 90 -3.08 -0.92 -8.82
C ILE A 90 -3.71 0.35 -9.43
N LYS A 91 -3.65 0.49 -10.76
CA LYS A 91 -4.32 1.61 -11.46
C LYS A 91 -5.82 1.66 -11.14
N GLU A 92 -6.51 0.52 -11.26
CA GLU A 92 -7.93 0.43 -10.94
C GLU A 92 -8.22 0.79 -9.47
N PHE A 93 -7.41 0.28 -8.55
CA PHE A 93 -7.51 0.59 -7.13
C PHE A 93 -7.38 2.10 -6.85
N VAL A 94 -6.39 2.74 -7.47
CA VAL A 94 -6.16 4.18 -7.34
C VAL A 94 -7.35 5.00 -7.84
N GLU A 95 -7.92 4.63 -8.99
CA GLU A 95 -9.06 5.35 -9.57
C GLU A 95 -10.33 5.15 -8.76
N GLN A 96 -10.64 3.90 -8.37
CA GLN A 96 -11.85 3.57 -7.61
C GLN A 96 -11.89 4.26 -6.23
N ASN A 97 -10.73 4.41 -5.59
CA ASN A 97 -10.63 5.01 -4.26
C ASN A 97 -10.19 6.48 -4.28
N ASN A 98 -10.15 7.11 -5.45
CA ASN A 98 -9.83 8.53 -5.63
C ASN A 98 -8.45 8.94 -5.07
N TYR A 99 -7.41 8.10 -5.25
CA TYR A 99 -6.06 8.42 -4.80
C TYR A 99 -5.22 9.22 -5.80
N GLU A 100 -4.25 9.94 -5.28
CA GLU A 100 -3.06 10.43 -5.96
C GLU A 100 -1.86 9.56 -5.57
N ILE A 101 -0.87 9.44 -6.46
CA ILE A 101 0.29 8.58 -6.28
C ILE A 101 1.58 9.37 -6.32
N THR A 102 2.46 9.12 -5.35
CA THR A 102 3.90 9.36 -5.49
C THR A 102 4.62 8.03 -5.62
N ILE A 103 5.43 7.87 -6.66
CA ILE A 103 6.18 6.63 -6.93
C ILE A 103 7.59 6.77 -6.40
N VAL A 104 7.99 5.89 -5.47
CA VAL A 104 9.28 5.95 -4.78
C VAL A 104 10.11 4.73 -5.14
N GLY A 105 11.30 4.96 -5.70
CA GLY A 105 12.23 3.87 -6.04
C GLY A 105 13.31 3.69 -4.97
N HIS A 106 13.67 2.43 -4.71
CA HIS A 106 14.71 2.03 -3.77
C HIS A 106 15.66 0.97 -4.36
N THR A 107 16.86 0.89 -3.80
CA THR A 107 17.86 -0.14 -4.12
C THR A 107 18.34 -0.83 -2.85
N ASP A 108 19.11 -1.90 -3.00
CA ASP A 108 19.98 -2.39 -1.95
C ASP A 108 21.28 -1.55 -1.89
N SER A 109 22.19 -1.90 -0.97
CA SER A 109 23.44 -1.18 -0.74
C SER A 109 24.59 -1.62 -1.66
N ILE A 110 24.33 -2.35 -2.75
CA ILE A 110 25.39 -2.74 -3.69
C ILE A 110 25.56 -1.65 -4.75
N GLY A 111 26.74 -1.08 -4.81
CA GLY A 111 27.09 0.01 -5.73
C GLY A 111 27.43 1.31 -5.01
N SER A 112 27.60 2.39 -5.77
CA SER A 112 27.76 3.72 -5.18
C SER A 112 26.40 4.39 -4.95
N ASN A 113 26.29 5.25 -3.94
CA ASN A 113 25.07 6.01 -3.65
C ASN A 113 24.54 6.76 -4.88
N GLN A 114 25.44 7.40 -5.64
CA GLN A 114 25.06 8.13 -6.85
C GLN A 114 24.48 7.21 -7.91
N TYR A 115 25.08 6.02 -8.09
CA TYR A 115 24.56 5.01 -9.01
C TYR A 115 23.19 4.50 -8.57
N ASN A 116 23.05 4.16 -7.29
CA ASN A 116 21.83 3.64 -6.68
C ASN A 116 20.69 4.66 -6.73
N PHE A 117 20.99 5.94 -6.51
CA PHE A 117 20.04 7.03 -6.69
C PHE A 117 19.54 7.10 -8.16
N GLY A 118 20.44 7.06 -9.13
CA GLY A 118 20.06 7.03 -10.54
C GLY A 118 19.26 5.79 -10.94
N LEU A 119 19.62 4.61 -10.43
CA LEU A 119 18.92 3.37 -10.72
C LEU A 119 17.50 3.35 -10.13
N SER A 120 17.34 3.79 -8.89
CA SER A 120 16.04 3.89 -8.23
C SER A 120 15.11 4.84 -8.98
N ARG A 121 15.63 5.98 -9.45
CA ARG A 121 14.88 6.94 -10.27
C ARG A 121 14.39 6.30 -11.58
N ARG A 122 15.28 5.67 -12.34
CA ARG A 122 14.92 5.02 -13.62
C ARG A 122 13.84 3.94 -13.43
N ARG A 123 13.88 3.19 -12.32
CA ARG A 123 12.86 2.18 -12.00
C ARG A 123 11.50 2.80 -11.70
N ALA A 124 11.46 3.85 -10.90
CA ALA A 124 10.22 4.58 -10.61
C ALA A 124 9.63 5.21 -11.88
N GLU A 125 10.46 5.80 -12.74
CA GLU A 125 10.05 6.36 -14.04
C GLU A 125 9.50 5.28 -14.99
N ALA A 126 10.10 4.08 -15.02
CA ALA A 126 9.61 2.98 -15.83
C ALA A 126 8.23 2.48 -15.37
N VAL A 127 8.01 2.45 -14.07
CA VAL A 127 6.69 2.12 -13.50
C VAL A 127 5.67 3.21 -13.81
N LYS A 128 6.03 4.51 -13.66
CA LYS A 128 5.18 5.64 -14.09
C LYS A 128 4.76 5.48 -15.55
N ALA A 129 5.74 5.29 -16.45
CA ALA A 129 5.46 5.16 -17.87
C ALA A 129 4.48 4.01 -18.18
N LYS A 130 4.60 2.90 -17.45
CA LYS A 130 3.72 1.76 -17.62
C LYS A 130 2.30 2.01 -17.09
N LEU A 131 2.14 2.72 -15.97
CA LEU A 131 0.82 3.12 -15.45
C LEU A 131 0.10 4.06 -16.41
N LEU A 132 0.82 5.04 -17.00
CA LEU A 132 0.27 5.94 -18.02
C LEU A 132 -0.14 5.17 -19.28
N GLU A 133 0.69 4.21 -19.74
CA GLU A 133 0.35 3.34 -20.87
C GLU A 133 -0.93 2.52 -20.62
N PHE A 134 -1.19 2.11 -19.38
CA PHE A 134 -2.43 1.44 -18.98
C PHE A 134 -3.61 2.38 -18.76
N GLY A 135 -3.42 3.68 -18.99
CA GLY A 135 -4.48 4.68 -18.98
C GLY A 135 -4.73 5.33 -17.63
N LEU A 136 -3.79 5.23 -16.67
CA LEU A 136 -3.86 6.07 -15.47
C LEU A 136 -3.72 7.54 -15.88
N ALA A 137 -4.63 8.40 -15.43
CA ALA A 137 -4.57 9.83 -15.72
C ALA A 137 -3.28 10.45 -15.14
N GLU A 138 -2.59 11.29 -15.92
CA GLU A 138 -1.29 11.85 -15.52
C GLU A 138 -1.38 12.71 -14.25
N ASP A 139 -2.49 13.40 -14.06
CA ASP A 139 -2.76 14.23 -12.88
C ASP A 139 -2.94 13.40 -11.59
N ARG A 140 -3.04 12.08 -11.70
CA ARG A 140 -3.01 11.16 -10.56
C ARG A 140 -1.60 10.90 -10.05
N ILE A 141 -0.56 11.14 -10.86
CA ILE A 141 0.82 10.92 -10.48
C ILE A 141 1.46 12.24 -10.09
N VAL A 142 1.45 12.53 -8.80
CA VAL A 142 1.91 13.82 -8.25
C VAL A 142 3.41 13.92 -8.04
N GLY A 143 4.14 12.78 -8.05
CA GLY A 143 5.59 12.80 -7.87
C GLY A 143 6.31 11.50 -8.19
N ILE A 144 7.63 11.65 -8.41
CA ILE A 144 8.61 10.56 -8.42
C ILE A 144 9.71 10.91 -7.44
N GLU A 145 10.00 9.99 -6.53
CA GLU A 145 11.09 10.09 -5.57
C GLU A 145 12.11 8.98 -5.83
N ALA A 146 13.38 9.30 -5.69
CA ALA A 146 14.47 8.35 -5.77
C ALA A 146 15.19 8.34 -4.42
N MET A 147 15.19 7.21 -3.73
CA MET A 147 15.81 7.08 -2.41
C MET A 147 17.11 6.27 -2.47
N GLY A 148 17.42 5.65 -3.61
CA GLY A 148 18.59 4.78 -3.68
C GLY A 148 18.57 3.76 -2.54
N GLU A 149 19.66 3.67 -1.80
CA GLU A 149 19.86 2.76 -0.66
C GLU A 149 19.57 3.40 0.71
N GLU A 150 19.13 4.66 0.77
CA GLU A 150 19.08 5.44 2.01
C GLU A 150 17.98 5.00 2.99
N GLN A 151 16.95 4.32 2.48
CA GLN A 151 15.80 3.88 3.29
C GLN A 151 15.60 2.36 3.22
N PRO A 152 16.49 1.57 3.82
CA PRO A 152 16.34 0.12 3.85
C PRO A 152 15.17 -0.30 4.77
N ILE A 153 14.39 -1.30 4.34
CA ILE A 153 13.34 -1.94 5.16
C ILE A 153 13.81 -3.29 5.75
N ALA A 154 14.94 -3.80 5.28
CA ALA A 154 15.54 -5.04 5.73
C ALA A 154 17.09 -4.91 5.75
N THR A 155 17.76 -5.87 6.39
CA THR A 155 19.22 -5.88 6.43
C THR A 155 19.83 -6.06 5.04
N ASN A 156 20.84 -5.25 4.69
CA ASN A 156 21.62 -5.41 3.47
C ASN A 156 22.68 -6.54 3.57
N ALA A 157 22.87 -7.13 4.75
CA ALA A 157 23.87 -8.20 4.95
C ALA A 157 23.45 -9.51 4.28
N THR A 158 22.16 -9.82 4.19
CA THR A 158 21.66 -11.05 3.58
C THR A 158 21.12 -10.82 2.16
N LYS A 159 21.07 -11.88 1.35
CA LYS A 159 20.51 -11.83 0.01
C LYS A 159 19.01 -11.52 0.05
N GLU A 160 18.31 -12.10 0.98
CA GLU A 160 16.85 -11.94 1.18
C GLU A 160 16.51 -10.51 1.62
N GLY A 161 17.29 -9.94 2.54
CA GLY A 161 17.09 -8.56 2.97
C GLY A 161 17.39 -7.55 1.85
N ARG A 162 18.44 -7.79 1.06
CA ARG A 162 18.68 -6.97 -0.14
C ARG A 162 17.55 -7.05 -1.15
N ALA A 163 16.97 -8.25 -1.34
CA ALA A 163 15.81 -8.43 -2.22
C ALA A 163 14.60 -7.59 -1.79
N GLN A 164 14.35 -7.48 -0.48
CA GLN A 164 13.29 -6.62 0.06
C GLN A 164 13.60 -5.13 -0.13
N ASN A 165 14.87 -4.74 -0.07
CA ASN A 165 15.29 -3.36 -0.27
C ASN A 165 15.16 -2.92 -1.74
N ARG A 166 15.35 -3.84 -2.71
CA ARG A 166 15.10 -3.57 -4.14
C ARG A 166 13.61 -3.54 -4.43
N ARG A 167 12.97 -2.39 -4.21
CA ARG A 167 11.53 -2.22 -4.28
C ARG A 167 11.11 -0.91 -4.91
N VAL A 168 9.86 -0.85 -5.31
CA VAL A 168 9.15 0.39 -5.61
C VAL A 168 8.00 0.52 -4.62
N GLU A 169 7.78 1.70 -4.09
CA GLU A 169 6.65 2.01 -3.23
C GLU A 169 5.72 3.01 -3.94
N PHE A 170 4.43 2.86 -3.73
CA PHE A 170 3.43 3.87 -4.07
C PHE A 170 2.92 4.49 -2.77
N LYS A 171 3.24 5.75 -2.56
CA LYS A 171 2.61 6.56 -1.53
C LYS A 171 1.30 7.08 -2.11
N LEU A 172 0.20 6.74 -1.50
CA LEU A 172 -1.14 7.07 -1.93
C LEU A 172 -1.76 8.05 -0.94
N VAL A 173 -2.28 9.16 -1.46
CA VAL A 173 -3.03 10.15 -0.70
C VAL A 173 -4.38 10.33 -1.37
N GLN A 174 -5.45 10.19 -0.58
CA GLN A 174 -6.80 10.35 -1.11
C GLN A 174 -7.07 11.83 -1.45
N ARG A 175 -7.56 12.08 -2.65
CA ARG A 175 -7.98 13.43 -3.06
C ARG A 175 -9.19 13.86 -2.23
N GLU A 176 -9.13 15.06 -1.67
CA GLU A 176 -10.29 15.67 -1.05
C GLU A 176 -11.42 15.87 -2.06
N THR A 177 -12.60 15.44 -1.70
CA THR A 177 -13.79 15.70 -2.52
C THR A 177 -14.18 17.18 -2.43
N VAL A 178 -14.85 17.69 -3.48
CA VAL A 178 -15.31 19.09 -3.49
C VAL A 178 -16.22 19.41 -2.29
N GLN A 179 -16.95 18.42 -1.78
CA GLN A 179 -17.80 18.56 -0.60
C GLN A 179 -16.99 18.72 0.70
N GLU A 180 -15.85 18.01 0.86
CA GLU A 180 -14.95 18.17 2.00
C GLU A 180 -14.26 19.55 1.97
N LYS A 181 -13.86 20.05 0.80
CA LYS A 181 -13.31 21.41 0.63
C LYS A 181 -14.29 22.52 1.03
N ILE A 182 -15.60 22.32 0.81
CA ILE A 182 -16.63 23.30 1.18
C ILE A 182 -16.94 23.22 2.68
N ALA A 183 -16.79 22.06 3.30
CA ALA A 183 -17.05 21.83 4.72
C ALA A 183 -15.87 22.21 5.64
N ALA A 184 -14.67 22.42 5.08
CA ALA A 184 -13.50 22.84 5.87
C ALA A 184 -13.74 24.26 6.43
N PRO A 185 -13.61 24.50 7.75
CA PRO A 185 -13.74 25.82 8.31
C PRO A 185 -12.68 26.74 7.74
N VAL A 186 -13.11 27.86 7.15
CA VAL A 186 -12.19 28.93 6.70
C VAL A 186 -11.38 29.37 7.92
N ALA A 187 -10.10 29.03 7.94
CA ALA A 187 -9.19 29.55 8.95
C ALA A 187 -9.24 31.08 8.89
N ASN A 188 -9.85 31.71 9.89
CA ASN A 188 -9.84 33.15 10.03
C ASN A 188 -8.39 33.63 10.18
N GLU A 189 -7.79 34.08 9.10
CA GLU A 189 -6.63 34.96 9.14
C GLU A 189 -7.08 36.32 9.67
N ASN A 190 -7.19 36.40 10.99
CA ASN A 190 -7.25 37.68 11.70
C ASN A 190 -6.05 37.71 12.66
N LYS A 191 -4.90 38.22 12.21
CA LYS A 191 -4.09 39.21 12.95
C LYS A 191 -2.97 39.75 12.07
#